data_598f57654faf5c6fe504ebde4babbdaf
#
_entry.id   598f57654faf5c6fe504ebde4babbdaf
#
_cell.length_a   1.000
_cell.length_b   1.000
_cell.length_c   1.000
_cell.angle_alpha   90.00
_cell.angle_beta   90.00
_cell.angle_gamma   90.00
#
_symmetry.space_group_name_H-M   'P 1'
#
loop_
_entity.id
_entity.type
_entity.pdbx_description
1 polymer ?
#
loop_
_entity_poly.entity_id
_entity_poly.type
_entity_poly.pdbx_seq_one_letter_code
_entity_poly.pdbx_strand_id
1 'polypeptide(L)'
;MLQNPELHYLDNAATTIVAPEVADVINKAMREHWANPSSLYAPGARSEEALTAARAAVARTLGCKSRELYFTSCGSESNNMALLGAALTRRFGKGIVVSGFEHPSVQKPLERLAAMGYDVTVVNPGPDGTLDIDRMLDHVDKNTILVACMMVNNEVGTRNDVERLAAEVKRRNSRTIVHVDAVQAWMRVPIKLANIDTLAVSGHKIHAPKGIGALYLSDSLYQAFQAPYLGGEQEREKRPGTENLPYALGLAAAATRLNKTMKSRDAAVRALNLRLREGLKAFPEVVINSPDNAVPEVLNFSENCIKSETMLAHLAQQQVYVSSASACGRGQPSHTLAAMGRDPLAIDTAIRVSFCADNTPEDVDAFLNAFEDGMKHLQRIKK
;
A
#
# COMPACT_ATOMS: atom_id res chain seq x y z
N MET A 1 -14.96 14.34 4.81
CA MET A 1 -15.04 15.59 4.06
C MET A 1 -14.08 16.60 4.66
N LEU A 2 -13.37 17.32 3.84
CA LEU A 2 -12.51 18.41 4.27
C LEU A 2 -13.36 19.55 4.82
N GLN A 3 -12.93 20.15 5.92
CA GLN A 3 -13.62 21.31 6.51
C GLN A 3 -13.44 22.58 5.66
N ASN A 4 -12.46 22.58 4.75
CA ASN A 4 -12.22 23.67 3.81
C ASN A 4 -12.61 23.23 2.38
N PRO A 5 -13.69 23.79 1.80
CA PRO A 5 -14.15 23.46 0.45
C PRO A 5 -13.17 23.91 -0.66
N GLU A 6 -12.25 24.82 -0.38
CA GLU A 6 -11.24 25.30 -1.32
C GLU A 6 -10.01 24.36 -1.40
N LEU A 7 -9.97 23.30 -0.59
CA LEU A 7 -8.82 22.41 -0.50
C LEU A 7 -9.01 21.21 -1.42
N HIS A 8 -8.15 21.10 -2.42
CA HIS A 8 -8.14 20.02 -3.40
C HIS A 8 -7.08 18.97 -3.03
N TYR A 9 -7.49 17.95 -2.26
CA TYR A 9 -6.59 16.90 -1.79
C TYR A 9 -6.54 15.72 -2.77
N LEU A 10 -5.45 15.63 -3.51
CA LEU A 10 -5.18 14.66 -4.58
C LEU A 10 -3.95 13.79 -4.26
N ASP A 11 -3.64 13.56 -2.98
CA ASP A 11 -2.51 12.71 -2.52
C ASP A 11 -2.98 11.51 -1.67
N ASN A 12 -4.07 10.86 -2.07
CA ASN A 12 -4.68 9.74 -1.36
C ASN A 12 -3.81 8.46 -1.34
N ALA A 13 -2.80 8.35 -2.22
CA ALA A 13 -1.83 7.27 -2.15
C ALA A 13 -0.79 7.47 -1.04
N ALA A 14 -0.53 8.70 -0.59
CA ALA A 14 0.31 8.96 0.57
C ALA A 14 -0.43 8.67 1.88
N THR A 15 -1.62 9.20 2.04
CA THR A 15 -2.53 8.92 3.16
C THR A 15 -3.94 9.38 2.81
N THR A 16 -4.95 8.80 3.41
CA THR A 16 -6.34 9.28 3.27
C THR A 16 -6.79 10.03 4.52
N ILE A 17 -7.80 10.87 4.37
CA ILE A 17 -8.49 11.52 5.49
C ILE A 17 -9.34 10.46 6.19
N VAL A 18 -9.31 10.46 7.52
CA VAL A 18 -10.16 9.56 8.31
C VAL A 18 -11.62 9.92 8.07
N ALA A 19 -12.44 8.93 7.73
CA ALA A 19 -13.86 9.16 7.53
C ALA A 19 -14.54 9.58 8.86
N PRO A 20 -15.47 10.56 8.86
CA PRO A 20 -16.10 11.05 10.08
C PRO A 20 -16.72 9.94 10.93
N GLU A 21 -17.46 9.03 10.31
CA GLU A 21 -18.08 7.89 10.98
C GLU A 21 -17.06 6.90 11.58
N VAL A 22 -15.86 6.83 11.00
CA VAL A 22 -14.75 6.03 11.56
C VAL A 22 -14.17 6.72 12.80
N ALA A 23 -14.03 8.04 12.77
CA ALA A 23 -13.60 8.82 13.93
C ALA A 23 -14.60 8.69 15.10
N ASP A 24 -15.91 8.69 14.80
CA ASP A 24 -16.96 8.51 15.80
C ASP A 24 -16.89 7.12 16.45
N VAL A 25 -16.67 6.07 15.66
CA VAL A 25 -16.49 4.70 16.19
C VAL A 25 -15.28 4.63 17.12
N ILE A 26 -14.16 5.27 16.77
CA ILE A 26 -12.94 5.30 17.59
C ILE A 26 -13.21 6.05 18.90
N ASN A 27 -13.81 7.25 18.83
CA ASN A 27 -14.14 8.05 20.00
C ASN A 27 -15.08 7.33 20.96
N LYS A 28 -16.07 6.61 20.44
CA LYS A 28 -16.98 5.77 21.22
C LYS A 28 -16.21 4.62 21.88
N ALA A 29 -15.38 3.91 21.13
CA ALA A 29 -14.60 2.78 21.62
C ALA A 29 -13.65 3.17 22.76
N MET A 30 -12.99 4.33 22.68
CA MET A 30 -12.11 4.83 23.75
C MET A 30 -12.84 5.01 25.08
N ARG A 31 -14.13 5.34 25.05
CA ARG A 31 -14.95 5.53 26.27
C ARG A 31 -15.59 4.26 26.77
N GLU A 32 -16.05 3.38 25.87
CA GLU A 32 -16.87 2.22 26.21
C GLU A 32 -16.07 0.92 26.33
N HIS A 33 -14.95 0.77 25.59
CA HIS A 33 -14.09 -0.42 25.53
C HIS A 33 -12.67 -0.13 26.03
N TRP A 34 -12.57 0.52 27.20
CA TRP A 34 -11.30 0.95 27.80
C TRP A 34 -10.51 -0.17 28.47
N ALA A 35 -11.16 -1.31 28.80
CA ALA A 35 -10.54 -2.40 29.51
C ALA A 35 -9.64 -3.24 28.61
N ASN A 36 -8.59 -3.81 29.22
CA ASN A 36 -7.71 -4.75 28.52
C ASN A 36 -8.50 -5.99 28.08
N PRO A 37 -8.48 -6.36 26.79
CA PRO A 37 -9.17 -7.55 26.28
C PRO A 37 -8.77 -8.86 26.98
N SER A 38 -7.54 -8.96 27.50
CA SER A 38 -7.05 -10.15 28.22
C SER A 38 -7.56 -10.26 29.67
N SER A 39 -8.30 -9.26 30.17
CA SER A 39 -8.79 -9.27 31.56
C SER A 39 -10.04 -10.12 31.72
N LEU A 40 -10.09 -10.94 32.80
CA LEU A 40 -11.18 -11.90 33.04
C LEU A 40 -12.48 -11.27 33.58
N TYR A 41 -12.47 -10.02 33.98
CA TYR A 41 -13.66 -9.32 34.45
C TYR A 41 -14.54 -8.83 33.31
N ALA A 42 -15.80 -8.54 33.56
CA ALA A 42 -16.82 -8.24 32.55
C ALA A 42 -16.46 -7.08 31.56
N PRO A 43 -15.85 -5.95 31.94
CA PRO A 43 -15.36 -4.98 30.98
C PRO A 43 -14.29 -5.51 30.02
N GLY A 44 -13.37 -6.36 30.49
CA GLY A 44 -12.36 -7.03 29.67
C GLY A 44 -13.00 -7.97 28.64
N ALA A 45 -13.92 -8.83 29.10
CA ALA A 45 -14.67 -9.73 28.22
C ALA A 45 -15.41 -8.99 27.09
N ARG A 46 -16.04 -7.83 27.39
CA ARG A 46 -16.67 -6.97 26.36
C ARG A 46 -15.66 -6.40 25.36
N SER A 47 -14.47 -6.07 25.84
CA SER A 47 -13.39 -5.57 24.95
C SER A 47 -12.88 -6.69 24.03
N GLU A 48 -12.72 -7.91 24.54
CA GLU A 48 -12.33 -9.10 23.74
C GLU A 48 -13.40 -9.43 22.68
N GLU A 49 -14.68 -9.42 23.06
CA GLU A 49 -15.78 -9.61 22.12
C GLU A 49 -15.77 -8.59 20.98
N ALA A 50 -15.55 -7.31 21.32
CA ALA A 50 -15.45 -6.24 20.34
C ALA A 50 -14.23 -6.40 19.42
N LEU A 51 -13.07 -6.79 19.96
CA LEU A 51 -11.85 -7.08 19.20
C LEU A 51 -12.05 -8.25 18.23
N THR A 52 -12.68 -9.31 18.70
CA THR A 52 -13.03 -10.49 17.89
C THR A 52 -13.98 -10.13 16.76
N ALA A 53 -15.00 -9.31 17.03
CA ALA A 53 -15.92 -8.81 16.00
C ALA A 53 -15.21 -7.93 14.95
N ALA A 54 -14.33 -7.03 15.38
CA ALA A 54 -13.51 -6.20 14.50
C ALA A 54 -12.62 -7.05 13.58
N ARG A 55 -11.94 -8.04 14.15
CA ARG A 55 -11.12 -9.00 13.42
C ARG A 55 -11.92 -9.75 12.36
N ALA A 56 -13.08 -10.27 12.71
CA ALA A 56 -13.97 -10.97 11.80
C ALA A 56 -14.46 -10.07 10.66
N ALA A 57 -14.74 -8.79 10.93
CA ALA A 57 -15.14 -7.84 9.91
C ALA A 57 -14.02 -7.54 8.90
N VAL A 58 -12.78 -7.31 9.37
CA VAL A 58 -11.62 -7.09 8.49
C VAL A 58 -11.30 -8.35 7.69
N ALA A 59 -11.24 -9.53 8.34
CA ALA A 59 -10.96 -10.80 7.68
C ALA A 59 -11.95 -11.10 6.55
N ARG A 60 -13.23 -10.80 6.74
CA ARG A 60 -14.27 -10.96 5.71
C ARG A 60 -13.98 -10.14 4.46
N THR A 61 -13.42 -8.95 4.59
CA THR A 61 -13.08 -8.10 3.44
C THR A 61 -11.86 -8.58 2.66
N LEU A 62 -11.00 -9.36 3.29
CA LEU A 62 -9.86 -10.02 2.65
C LEU A 62 -10.20 -11.43 2.14
N GLY A 63 -11.36 -11.99 2.52
CA GLY A 63 -11.76 -13.34 2.17
C GLY A 63 -10.99 -14.42 2.94
N CYS A 64 -10.49 -14.10 4.15
CA CYS A 64 -9.80 -15.03 5.04
C CYS A 64 -10.60 -15.34 6.30
N LYS A 65 -10.13 -16.33 7.07
CA LYS A 65 -10.68 -16.65 8.39
C LYS A 65 -10.16 -15.64 9.42
N SER A 66 -10.95 -15.34 10.44
CA SER A 66 -10.54 -14.43 11.53
C SER A 66 -9.22 -14.85 12.20
N ARG A 67 -8.96 -16.16 12.32
CA ARG A 67 -7.71 -16.69 12.89
C ARG A 67 -6.48 -16.51 12.00
N GLU A 68 -6.65 -16.12 10.74
CA GLU A 68 -5.57 -15.83 9.80
C GLU A 68 -5.22 -14.33 9.76
N LEU A 69 -5.95 -13.49 10.51
CA LEU A 69 -5.73 -12.05 10.56
C LEU A 69 -5.10 -11.63 11.90
N TYR A 70 -4.08 -10.79 11.84
CA TYR A 70 -3.32 -10.24 12.95
C TYR A 70 -3.27 -8.72 12.85
N PHE A 71 -3.68 -8.00 13.89
CA PHE A 71 -3.57 -6.55 13.92
C PHE A 71 -2.12 -6.14 14.14
N THR A 72 -1.69 -5.13 13.40
CA THR A 72 -0.37 -4.50 13.49
C THR A 72 -0.54 -2.98 13.58
N SER A 73 0.55 -2.26 13.80
CA SER A 73 0.48 -0.79 13.84
C SER A 73 0.41 -0.15 12.44
N CYS A 74 0.84 -0.83 11.39
CA CYS A 74 0.85 -0.31 10.01
C CYS A 74 1.30 -1.39 9.02
N GLY A 75 1.20 -1.07 7.71
CA GLY A 75 1.73 -1.93 6.66
C GLY A 75 3.23 -2.21 6.78
N SER A 76 4.01 -1.24 7.26
CA SER A 76 5.46 -1.44 7.46
C SER A 76 5.76 -2.49 8.52
N GLU A 77 5.03 -2.50 9.64
CA GLU A 77 5.15 -3.58 10.63
C GLU A 77 4.74 -4.92 10.04
N SER A 78 3.62 -4.97 9.31
CA SER A 78 3.15 -6.20 8.65
C SER A 78 4.19 -6.76 7.66
N ASN A 79 4.77 -5.92 6.81
CA ASN A 79 5.82 -6.32 5.86
C ASN A 79 7.07 -6.84 6.58
N ASN A 80 7.55 -6.12 7.61
CA ASN A 80 8.71 -6.56 8.39
C ASN A 80 8.45 -7.90 9.09
N MET A 81 7.27 -8.08 9.70
CA MET A 81 6.89 -9.34 10.32
C MET A 81 6.90 -10.48 9.32
N ALA A 82 6.32 -10.29 8.15
CA ALA A 82 6.25 -11.31 7.10
C ALA A 82 7.64 -11.71 6.60
N LEU A 83 8.48 -10.73 6.24
CA LEU A 83 9.79 -10.97 5.61
C LEU A 83 10.80 -11.56 6.59
N LEU A 84 10.92 -10.96 7.79
CA LEU A 84 11.82 -11.46 8.83
C LEU A 84 11.33 -12.79 9.39
N GLY A 85 10.00 -12.94 9.58
CA GLY A 85 9.40 -14.20 10.00
C GLY A 85 9.59 -15.32 8.98
N ALA A 86 9.55 -15.03 7.66
CA ALA A 86 9.85 -16.01 6.63
C ALA A 86 11.30 -16.53 6.73
N ALA A 87 12.26 -15.61 6.91
CA ALA A 87 13.67 -15.96 7.07
C ALA A 87 13.94 -16.80 8.33
N LEU A 88 13.28 -16.48 9.45
CA LEU A 88 13.36 -17.26 10.69
C LEU A 88 12.72 -18.65 10.56
N THR A 89 11.62 -18.74 9.80
CA THR A 89 10.82 -19.97 9.62
C THR A 89 11.46 -20.97 8.68
N ARG A 90 12.05 -20.51 7.58
CA ARG A 90 12.59 -21.37 6.51
C ARG A 90 14.11 -21.47 6.60
N ARG A 91 14.59 -22.70 6.92
CA ARG A 91 16.03 -22.97 7.09
C ARG A 91 16.62 -23.89 6.01
N PHE A 92 15.82 -24.25 4.99
CA PHE A 92 16.27 -25.17 3.92
C PHE A 92 17.03 -24.46 2.80
N GLY A 93 17.02 -23.14 2.77
CA GLY A 93 17.63 -22.33 1.73
C GLY A 93 17.84 -20.89 2.17
N LYS A 94 18.36 -20.07 1.23
CA LYS A 94 18.63 -18.64 1.45
C LYS A 94 18.17 -17.74 0.31
N GLY A 95 17.61 -18.31 -0.77
CA GLY A 95 17.16 -17.55 -1.93
C GLY A 95 15.89 -16.74 -1.63
N ILE A 96 15.91 -15.48 -2.03
CA ILE A 96 14.77 -14.55 -1.94
C ILE A 96 14.61 -13.88 -3.30
N VAL A 97 13.39 -13.87 -3.86
CA VAL A 97 13.07 -13.17 -5.11
C VAL A 97 12.09 -12.06 -4.82
N VAL A 98 12.36 -10.85 -5.31
CA VAL A 98 11.55 -9.67 -5.00
C VAL A 98 11.38 -8.76 -6.21
N SER A 99 10.23 -8.11 -6.33
CA SER A 99 10.02 -7.09 -7.35
C SER A 99 10.86 -5.85 -7.11
N GLY A 100 11.34 -5.21 -8.19
CA GLY A 100 12.28 -4.10 -8.12
C GLY A 100 11.65 -2.75 -7.75
N PHE A 101 10.33 -2.66 -7.57
CA PHE A 101 9.65 -1.41 -7.21
C PHE A 101 8.83 -1.50 -5.91
N GLU A 102 9.29 -2.34 -4.99
CA GLU A 102 8.67 -2.47 -3.67
C GLU A 102 8.80 -1.19 -2.83
N HIS A 103 7.86 -1.05 -1.88
CA HIS A 103 7.94 0.01 -0.89
C HIS A 103 9.18 -0.18 0.02
N PRO A 104 9.79 0.90 0.57
CA PRO A 104 10.93 0.80 1.50
C PRO A 104 10.72 -0.15 2.68
N SER A 105 9.48 -0.37 3.13
CA SER A 105 9.15 -1.33 4.18
C SER A 105 9.37 -2.79 3.80
N VAL A 106 9.52 -3.09 2.49
CA VAL A 106 9.94 -4.39 1.96
C VAL A 106 11.42 -4.37 1.61
N GLN A 107 11.90 -3.32 0.94
CA GLN A 107 13.31 -3.22 0.51
C GLN A 107 14.29 -3.25 1.70
N LYS A 108 14.06 -2.43 2.73
CA LYS A 108 14.99 -2.31 3.86
C LYS A 108 15.15 -3.60 4.69
N PRO A 109 14.08 -4.35 5.02
CA PRO A 109 14.23 -5.69 5.60
C PRO A 109 15.02 -6.65 4.70
N LEU A 110 14.82 -6.60 3.37
CA LEU A 110 15.54 -7.46 2.44
C LEU A 110 17.03 -7.07 2.32
N GLU A 111 17.37 -5.78 2.31
CA GLU A 111 18.76 -5.32 2.42
C GLU A 111 19.44 -5.88 3.69
N ARG A 112 18.71 -5.86 4.82
CA ARG A 112 19.20 -6.45 6.08
C ARG A 112 19.40 -7.96 5.96
N LEU A 113 18.46 -8.69 5.34
CA LEU A 113 18.59 -10.12 5.12
C LEU A 113 19.77 -10.43 4.19
N ALA A 114 19.99 -9.63 3.14
CA ALA A 114 21.17 -9.77 2.28
C ALA A 114 22.47 -9.60 3.07
N ALA A 115 22.55 -8.60 3.96
CA ALA A 115 23.71 -8.43 4.86
C ALA A 115 23.89 -9.59 5.87
N MET A 116 22.82 -10.37 6.14
CA MET A 116 22.87 -11.59 6.95
C MET A 116 23.20 -12.85 6.14
N GLY A 117 23.51 -12.72 4.84
CA GLY A 117 23.93 -13.79 3.94
C GLY A 117 22.78 -14.53 3.26
N TYR A 118 21.62 -13.87 3.06
CA TYR A 118 20.57 -14.35 2.16
C TYR A 118 20.82 -13.86 0.73
N ASP A 119 20.47 -14.67 -0.26
CA ASP A 119 20.68 -14.41 -1.68
C ASP A 119 19.43 -13.68 -2.23
N VAL A 120 19.44 -12.35 -2.24
CA VAL A 120 18.31 -11.53 -2.68
C VAL A 120 18.45 -11.19 -4.15
N THR A 121 17.53 -11.69 -4.96
CA THR A 121 17.39 -11.38 -6.40
C THR A 121 16.27 -10.38 -6.60
N VAL A 122 16.61 -9.21 -7.16
CA VAL A 122 15.67 -8.14 -7.49
C VAL A 122 15.32 -8.19 -8.97
N VAL A 123 14.03 -8.26 -9.30
CA VAL A 123 13.53 -8.24 -10.68
C VAL A 123 12.85 -6.93 -10.97
N ASN A 124 13.50 -6.07 -11.76
CA ASN A 124 12.96 -4.75 -12.11
C ASN A 124 11.80 -4.85 -13.11
N PRO A 125 10.80 -3.93 -13.03
CA PRO A 125 9.78 -3.79 -14.05
C PRO A 125 10.38 -3.35 -15.39
N GLY A 126 9.60 -3.50 -16.46
CA GLY A 126 9.92 -2.94 -17.77
C GLY A 126 9.78 -1.41 -17.80
N PRO A 127 10.26 -0.76 -18.87
CA PRO A 127 10.11 0.70 -19.03
C PRO A 127 8.64 1.17 -19.07
N ASP A 128 7.72 0.29 -19.43
CA ASP A 128 6.28 0.53 -19.40
C ASP A 128 5.68 0.44 -17.98
N GLY A 129 6.49 0.15 -16.97
CA GLY A 129 6.07 0.00 -15.58
C GLY A 129 5.40 -1.33 -15.28
N THR A 130 5.40 -2.30 -16.18
CA THR A 130 4.86 -3.64 -15.94
C THR A 130 5.93 -4.59 -15.42
N LEU A 131 5.55 -5.48 -14.49
CA LEU A 131 6.45 -6.50 -13.97
C LEU A 131 6.29 -7.80 -14.76
N ASP A 132 7.39 -8.30 -15.27
CA ASP A 132 7.43 -9.61 -15.92
C ASP A 132 7.47 -10.72 -14.86
N ILE A 133 6.33 -11.38 -14.68
CA ILE A 133 6.17 -12.48 -13.72
C ILE A 133 7.05 -13.69 -14.11
N ASP A 134 7.21 -13.98 -15.41
CA ASP A 134 8.02 -15.11 -15.85
C ASP A 134 9.49 -14.91 -15.50
N ARG A 135 10.01 -13.68 -15.63
CA ARG A 135 11.36 -13.33 -15.14
C ARG A 135 11.52 -13.52 -13.63
N MET A 136 10.49 -13.19 -12.83
CA MET A 136 10.56 -13.50 -11.40
C MET A 136 10.62 -15.01 -11.17
N LEU A 137 9.80 -15.75 -11.88
CA LEU A 137 9.73 -17.21 -11.76
C LEU A 137 11.02 -17.89 -12.17
N ASP A 138 11.78 -17.38 -13.13
CA ASP A 138 13.07 -17.95 -13.57
C ASP A 138 14.12 -17.99 -12.44
N HIS A 139 13.96 -17.15 -11.42
CA HIS A 139 14.82 -17.14 -10.22
C HIS A 139 14.28 -17.99 -9.07
N VAL A 140 13.12 -18.65 -9.23
CA VAL A 140 12.53 -19.50 -8.18
C VAL A 140 13.00 -20.93 -8.34
N ASP A 141 13.76 -21.43 -7.36
CA ASP A 141 14.31 -22.77 -7.32
C ASP A 141 14.08 -23.46 -5.95
N LYS A 142 14.71 -24.63 -5.75
CA LYS A 142 14.61 -25.40 -4.50
C LYS A 142 15.23 -24.70 -3.26
N ASN A 143 16.12 -23.72 -3.48
CA ASN A 143 16.77 -22.91 -2.44
C ASN A 143 15.96 -21.66 -2.08
N THR A 144 14.95 -21.29 -2.89
CA THR A 144 14.14 -20.09 -2.68
C THR A 144 13.18 -20.27 -1.50
N ILE A 145 13.37 -19.46 -0.45
CA ILE A 145 12.55 -19.51 0.76
C ILE A 145 11.40 -18.50 0.73
N LEU A 146 11.56 -17.39 -0.03
CA LEU A 146 10.63 -16.27 -0.05
C LEU A 146 10.53 -15.67 -1.44
N VAL A 147 9.31 -15.40 -1.88
CA VAL A 147 9.02 -14.52 -3.02
C VAL A 147 8.15 -13.38 -2.50
N ALA A 148 8.54 -12.12 -2.76
CA ALA A 148 7.80 -10.94 -2.35
C ALA A 148 7.44 -10.07 -3.55
N CYS A 149 6.17 -9.66 -3.65
CA CYS A 149 5.69 -8.80 -4.73
C CYS A 149 4.53 -7.93 -4.25
N MET A 150 4.61 -6.62 -4.45
CA MET A 150 3.46 -5.77 -4.19
C MET A 150 2.38 -5.96 -5.25
N MET A 151 1.10 -5.95 -4.80
CA MET A 151 -0.04 -6.14 -5.69
C MET A 151 -0.35 -4.89 -6.52
N VAL A 152 -0.23 -3.70 -5.91
CA VAL A 152 -0.42 -2.40 -6.57
C VAL A 152 0.70 -1.46 -6.18
N ASN A 153 1.40 -0.91 -7.17
CA ASN A 153 2.48 0.04 -6.91
C ASN A 153 1.93 1.40 -6.45
N ASN A 154 2.54 1.97 -5.42
CA ASN A 154 2.11 3.22 -4.79
C ASN A 154 2.47 4.49 -5.58
N GLU A 155 3.37 4.41 -6.56
CA GLU A 155 3.84 5.56 -7.34
C GLU A 155 3.23 5.63 -8.73
N VAL A 156 3.22 4.52 -9.45
CA VAL A 156 2.71 4.47 -10.84
C VAL A 156 1.39 3.70 -10.98
N GLY A 157 0.91 3.08 -9.90
CA GLY A 157 -0.37 2.39 -9.90
C GLY A 157 -0.39 1.03 -10.61
N THR A 158 0.75 0.53 -11.08
CA THR A 158 0.83 -0.79 -11.73
C THR A 158 0.16 -1.85 -10.88
N ARG A 159 -0.71 -2.65 -11.50
CA ARG A 159 -1.30 -3.84 -10.88
C ARG A 159 -0.55 -5.08 -11.34
N ASN A 160 0.05 -5.81 -10.40
CA ASN A 160 0.76 -7.05 -10.65
C ASN A 160 -0.14 -8.27 -10.50
N ASP A 161 0.06 -9.29 -11.33
CA ASP A 161 -0.65 -10.58 -11.26
C ASP A 161 -0.02 -11.48 -10.18
N VAL A 162 -0.21 -11.09 -8.93
CA VAL A 162 0.30 -11.83 -7.77
C VAL A 162 -0.39 -13.18 -7.59
N GLU A 163 -1.60 -13.34 -8.13
CA GLU A 163 -2.34 -14.61 -8.11
C GLU A 163 -1.61 -15.67 -8.97
N ARG A 164 -1.25 -15.30 -10.22
CA ARG A 164 -0.45 -16.14 -11.10
C ARG A 164 0.94 -16.41 -10.50
N LEU A 165 1.61 -15.37 -10.02
CA LEU A 165 2.91 -15.50 -9.37
C LEU A 165 2.86 -16.52 -8.23
N ALA A 166 1.90 -16.37 -7.31
CA ALA A 166 1.76 -17.26 -6.17
C ALA A 166 1.50 -18.71 -6.58
N ALA A 167 0.61 -18.94 -7.53
CA ALA A 167 0.30 -20.29 -8.03
C ALA A 167 1.55 -20.96 -8.65
N GLU A 168 2.28 -20.24 -9.49
CA GLU A 168 3.47 -20.78 -10.16
C GLU A 168 4.65 -20.98 -9.20
N VAL A 169 4.85 -20.09 -8.22
CA VAL A 169 5.84 -20.28 -7.15
C VAL A 169 5.56 -21.57 -6.39
N LYS A 170 4.31 -21.80 -5.98
CA LYS A 170 3.94 -23.03 -5.27
C LYS A 170 4.08 -24.29 -6.09
N ARG A 171 3.89 -24.21 -7.41
CA ARG A 171 4.12 -25.31 -8.34
C ARG A 171 5.62 -25.65 -8.46
N ARG A 172 6.50 -24.65 -8.49
CA ARG A 172 7.98 -24.84 -8.58
C ARG A 172 8.58 -25.30 -7.25
N ASN A 173 8.15 -24.66 -6.15
CA ASN A 173 8.59 -25.00 -4.79
C ASN A 173 7.48 -24.67 -3.77
N SER A 174 6.70 -25.69 -3.39
CA SER A 174 5.58 -25.55 -2.44
C SER A 174 5.99 -25.05 -1.04
N ARG A 175 7.29 -25.16 -0.69
CA ARG A 175 7.82 -24.68 0.59
C ARG A 175 8.15 -23.19 0.61
N THR A 176 8.29 -22.56 -0.56
CA THR A 176 8.55 -21.10 -0.67
C THR A 176 7.39 -20.32 -0.09
N ILE A 177 7.68 -19.37 0.78
CA ILE A 177 6.68 -18.41 1.30
C ILE A 177 6.43 -17.34 0.24
N VAL A 178 5.16 -17.07 -0.04
CA VAL A 178 4.74 -15.96 -0.92
C VAL A 178 4.19 -14.84 -0.07
N HIS A 179 4.86 -13.69 -0.09
CA HIS A 179 4.43 -12.46 0.57
C HIS A 179 3.91 -11.44 -0.43
N VAL A 180 2.78 -10.81 -0.12
CA VAL A 180 2.17 -9.75 -0.94
C VAL A 180 2.01 -8.48 -0.11
N ASP A 181 2.62 -7.37 -0.54
CA ASP A 181 2.23 -6.05 -0.06
C ASP A 181 0.95 -5.60 -0.79
N ALA A 182 -0.18 -5.61 -0.07
CA ALA A 182 -1.48 -5.20 -0.58
C ALA A 182 -1.95 -3.84 -0.02
N VAL A 183 -1.03 -3.05 0.54
CA VAL A 183 -1.35 -1.75 1.17
C VAL A 183 -2.05 -0.80 0.21
N GLN A 184 -1.67 -0.80 -1.07
CA GLN A 184 -2.34 0.00 -2.10
C GLN A 184 -3.44 -0.76 -2.84
N ALA A 185 -3.54 -2.08 -2.66
CA ALA A 185 -4.52 -2.91 -3.34
C ALA A 185 -5.85 -3.06 -2.56
N TRP A 186 -5.76 -3.16 -1.23
CA TRP A 186 -6.91 -3.40 -0.37
C TRP A 186 -7.96 -2.31 -0.52
N MET A 187 -9.22 -2.69 -0.72
CA MET A 187 -10.37 -1.83 -1.01
C MET A 187 -10.32 -1.08 -2.37
N ARG A 188 -9.34 -1.37 -3.24
CA ARG A 188 -9.26 -0.84 -4.61
C ARG A 188 -9.46 -1.92 -5.65
N VAL A 189 -8.81 -3.07 -5.46
CA VAL A 189 -8.94 -4.22 -6.35
C VAL A 189 -9.36 -5.47 -5.58
N PRO A 190 -10.04 -6.44 -6.25
CA PRO A 190 -10.31 -7.74 -5.63
C PRO A 190 -9.02 -8.45 -5.25
N ILE A 191 -9.00 -9.06 -4.06
CA ILE A 191 -7.88 -9.86 -3.55
C ILE A 191 -8.32 -11.32 -3.45
N LYS A 192 -7.50 -12.23 -3.98
CA LYS A 192 -7.65 -13.69 -3.79
C LYS A 192 -6.41 -14.22 -3.11
N LEU A 193 -6.60 -14.92 -2.01
CA LEU A 193 -5.53 -15.38 -1.13
C LEU A 193 -4.98 -16.78 -1.48
N ALA A 194 -5.49 -17.41 -2.55
CA ALA A 194 -5.01 -18.72 -2.96
C ALA A 194 -3.49 -18.71 -3.21
N ASN A 195 -2.76 -19.63 -2.57
CA ASN A 195 -1.30 -19.78 -2.63
C ASN A 195 -0.48 -18.58 -2.06
N ILE A 196 -1.13 -17.57 -1.49
CA ILE A 196 -0.46 -16.49 -0.75
C ILE A 196 -0.34 -16.93 0.70
N ASP A 197 0.86 -16.84 1.28
CA ASP A 197 1.12 -17.22 2.66
C ASP A 197 0.97 -16.04 3.63
N THR A 198 1.41 -14.85 3.19
CA THR A 198 1.31 -13.62 3.99
C THR A 198 0.92 -12.43 3.12
N LEU A 199 0.09 -11.52 3.68
CA LEU A 199 -0.33 -10.31 2.97
C LEU A 199 -0.47 -9.15 3.96
N ALA A 200 0.11 -7.99 3.60
CA ALA A 200 0.11 -6.78 4.42
C ALA A 200 -0.92 -5.76 3.94
N VAL A 201 -1.66 -5.16 4.90
CA VAL A 201 -2.57 -4.03 4.65
C VAL A 201 -2.39 -2.93 5.68
N SER A 202 -2.84 -1.71 5.35
CA SER A 202 -2.70 -0.54 6.23
C SER A 202 -3.96 0.32 6.25
N GLY A 203 -4.38 0.75 7.44
CA GLY A 203 -5.63 1.48 7.63
C GLY A 203 -5.65 2.85 7.00
N HIS A 204 -4.56 3.60 7.08
CA HIS A 204 -4.52 4.99 6.59
C HIS A 204 -4.59 5.13 5.06
N LYS A 205 -4.64 4.06 4.32
CA LYS A 205 -4.89 4.05 2.86
C LYS A 205 -6.34 3.84 2.50
N ILE A 206 -7.19 3.56 3.50
CA ILE A 206 -8.61 3.23 3.33
C ILE A 206 -9.52 4.05 4.26
N HIS A 207 -9.18 5.30 4.53
CA HIS A 207 -9.93 6.22 5.41
C HIS A 207 -10.05 5.76 6.88
N ALA A 208 -9.19 4.85 7.33
CA ALA A 208 -9.01 4.49 8.72
C ALA A 208 -7.84 5.28 9.35
N PRO A 209 -7.67 5.25 10.68
CA PRO A 209 -6.61 6.01 11.33
C PRO A 209 -5.20 5.51 10.93
N LYS A 210 -4.22 6.40 11.05
CA LYS A 210 -2.81 6.00 11.16
C LYS A 210 -2.61 5.20 12.44
N GLY A 211 -1.60 4.33 12.48
CA GLY A 211 -1.31 3.54 13.69
C GLY A 211 -2.07 2.21 13.78
N ILE A 212 -2.70 1.77 12.69
CA ILE A 212 -3.34 0.45 12.56
C ILE A 212 -3.13 -0.13 11.17
N GLY A 213 -2.83 -1.42 11.10
CA GLY A 213 -2.76 -2.25 9.92
C GLY A 213 -3.12 -3.68 10.25
N ALA A 214 -2.95 -4.58 9.30
CA ALA A 214 -3.11 -6.00 9.55
C ALA A 214 -2.19 -6.83 8.66
N LEU A 215 -1.81 -7.99 9.20
CA LEU A 215 -1.11 -9.06 8.51
C LEU A 215 -2.06 -10.25 8.36
N TYR A 216 -2.28 -10.68 7.13
CA TYR A 216 -2.79 -12.03 6.86
C TYR A 216 -1.64 -13.02 6.95
N LEU A 217 -1.86 -14.11 7.65
CA LEU A 217 -0.95 -15.26 7.78
C LEU A 217 -1.78 -16.52 7.57
N SER A 218 -1.49 -17.28 6.53
CA SER A 218 -2.25 -18.48 6.18
C SER A 218 -2.21 -19.55 7.28
N ASP A 219 -3.31 -20.26 7.44
CA ASP A 219 -3.39 -21.41 8.39
C ASP A 219 -2.27 -22.42 8.16
N SER A 220 -1.90 -22.66 6.90
CA SER A 220 -0.83 -23.61 6.54
C SER A 220 0.55 -23.19 7.04
N LEU A 221 0.79 -21.89 7.19
CA LEU A 221 2.07 -21.37 7.66
C LEU A 221 2.08 -21.11 9.17
N TYR A 222 0.91 -20.92 9.79
CA TYR A 222 0.75 -20.48 11.19
C TYR A 222 1.62 -21.26 12.19
N GLN A 223 1.57 -22.60 12.16
CA GLN A 223 2.30 -23.44 13.12
C GLN A 223 3.81 -23.31 13.00
N ALA A 224 4.31 -23.17 11.79
CA ALA A 224 5.74 -23.06 11.52
C ALA A 224 6.25 -21.62 11.66
N PHE A 225 5.38 -20.62 11.55
CA PHE A 225 5.76 -19.21 11.48
C PHE A 225 6.40 -18.71 12.77
N GLN A 226 7.65 -18.31 12.67
CA GLN A 226 8.40 -17.70 13.77
C GLN A 226 8.28 -16.18 13.70
N ALA A 227 7.54 -15.60 14.65
CA ALA A 227 7.40 -14.16 14.75
C ALA A 227 8.74 -13.50 15.10
N PRO A 228 9.09 -12.34 14.48
CA PRO A 228 10.34 -11.64 14.79
C PRO A 228 10.28 -10.86 16.11
N TYR A 229 9.12 -10.73 16.73
CA TYR A 229 8.89 -10.09 18.02
C TYR A 229 8.52 -11.12 19.06
N LEU A 230 9.04 -10.95 20.27
CA LEU A 230 8.77 -11.83 21.41
C LEU A 230 8.15 -11.02 22.55
N GLY A 231 7.19 -11.62 23.27
CA GLY A 231 6.49 -10.95 24.36
C GLY A 231 5.31 -11.76 24.87
N GLY A 232 4.21 -11.10 25.20
CA GLY A 232 2.97 -11.71 25.68
C GLY A 232 2.19 -12.46 24.59
N GLU A 233 1.07 -13.06 24.99
CA GLU A 233 0.25 -13.93 24.15
C GLU A 233 -0.69 -13.20 23.17
N GLN A 234 -0.66 -11.85 23.16
CA GLN A 234 -1.50 -11.04 22.27
C GLN A 234 -1.29 -11.45 20.80
N GLU A 235 -2.34 -11.27 20.01
CA GLU A 235 -2.35 -11.71 18.61
C GLU A 235 -1.83 -13.14 18.45
N ARG A 236 -2.20 -14.03 19.38
CA ARG A 236 -1.83 -15.47 19.40
C ARG A 236 -0.31 -15.68 19.28
N GLU A 237 0.46 -14.95 20.08
CA GLU A 237 1.93 -14.97 20.14
C GLU A 237 2.64 -14.53 18.84
N LYS A 238 1.91 -14.01 17.86
CA LYS A 238 2.54 -13.53 16.62
C LYS A 238 2.89 -12.05 16.68
N ARG A 239 2.11 -11.24 17.41
CA ARG A 239 2.39 -9.82 17.61
C ARG A 239 2.05 -9.42 19.04
N PRO A 240 3.04 -9.44 19.95
CA PRO A 240 2.85 -9.11 21.36
C PRO A 240 2.57 -7.62 21.57
N GLY A 241 2.04 -7.28 22.75
CA GLY A 241 1.64 -5.94 23.15
C GLY A 241 0.13 -5.77 23.13
N THR A 242 -0.38 -5.03 24.13
CA THR A 242 -1.83 -4.79 24.30
C THR A 242 -2.44 -4.27 23.00
N GLU A 243 -3.54 -4.87 22.60
CA GLU A 243 -4.23 -4.58 21.36
C GLU A 243 -4.83 -3.17 21.34
N ASN A 244 -4.68 -2.47 20.24
CA ASN A 244 -5.28 -1.16 20.03
C ASN A 244 -6.74 -1.31 19.59
N LEU A 245 -7.61 -1.70 20.54
CA LEU A 245 -9.01 -1.99 20.25
C LEU A 245 -9.75 -0.81 19.58
N PRO A 246 -9.61 0.45 20.03
CA PRO A 246 -10.30 1.56 19.35
C PRO A 246 -9.94 1.67 17.86
N TYR A 247 -8.67 1.49 17.52
CA TYR A 247 -8.24 1.59 16.12
C TYR A 247 -8.58 0.33 15.33
N ALA A 248 -8.61 -0.85 15.96
CA ALA A 248 -9.10 -2.07 15.31
C ALA A 248 -10.58 -1.95 14.91
N LEU A 249 -11.41 -1.36 15.78
CA LEU A 249 -12.81 -1.04 15.48
C LEU A 249 -12.93 0.01 14.35
N GLY A 250 -12.09 1.05 14.37
CA GLY A 250 -12.01 2.04 13.30
C GLY A 250 -11.62 1.41 11.95
N LEU A 251 -10.62 0.52 11.95
CA LEU A 251 -10.20 -0.23 10.75
C LEU A 251 -11.35 -1.08 10.20
N ALA A 252 -12.05 -1.80 11.08
CA ALA A 252 -13.19 -2.64 10.71
C ALA A 252 -14.36 -1.81 10.13
N ALA A 253 -14.63 -0.65 10.70
CA ALA A 253 -15.66 0.28 10.20
C ALA A 253 -15.31 0.79 8.79
N ALA A 254 -14.08 1.28 8.59
CA ALA A 254 -13.60 1.76 7.30
C ALA A 254 -13.63 0.65 6.23
N ALA A 255 -13.10 -0.53 6.54
CA ALA A 255 -13.08 -1.66 5.63
C ALA A 255 -14.50 -2.11 5.24
N THR A 256 -15.41 -2.20 6.21
CA THR A 256 -16.82 -2.60 5.98
C THR A 256 -17.54 -1.58 5.09
N ARG A 257 -17.36 -0.28 5.33
CA ARG A 257 -17.91 0.80 4.51
C ARG A 257 -17.45 0.68 3.05
N LEU A 258 -16.15 0.59 2.85
CA LEU A 258 -15.58 0.59 1.51
C LEU A 258 -15.88 -0.68 0.72
N ASN A 259 -15.96 -1.83 1.40
CA ASN A 259 -16.31 -3.10 0.75
C ASN A 259 -17.69 -3.08 0.11
N LYS A 260 -18.65 -2.37 0.71
CA LYS A 260 -20.02 -2.25 0.19
C LYS A 260 -20.10 -1.42 -1.11
N THR A 261 -19.16 -0.50 -1.33
CA THR A 261 -19.21 0.49 -2.43
C THR A 261 -18.07 0.33 -3.45
N MET A 262 -17.30 -0.77 -3.40
CA MET A 262 -16.09 -0.93 -4.22
C MET A 262 -16.34 -0.70 -5.72
N LYS A 263 -17.38 -1.30 -6.29
CA LYS A 263 -17.69 -1.18 -7.75
C LYS A 263 -18.09 0.23 -8.16
N SER A 264 -18.93 0.90 -7.37
CA SER A 264 -19.35 2.27 -7.69
C SER A 264 -18.21 3.27 -7.54
N ARG A 265 -17.31 3.07 -6.56
CA ARG A 265 -16.12 3.90 -6.36
C ARG A 265 -15.12 3.73 -7.50
N ASP A 266 -14.87 2.52 -7.99
CA ASP A 266 -13.98 2.29 -9.14
C ASP A 266 -14.43 3.08 -10.36
N ALA A 267 -15.72 3.08 -10.69
CA ALA A 267 -16.27 3.82 -11.82
C ALA A 267 -16.06 5.35 -11.65
N ALA A 268 -16.34 5.89 -10.45
CA ALA A 268 -16.17 7.31 -10.19
C ALA A 268 -14.70 7.74 -10.29
N VAL A 269 -13.78 7.00 -9.65
CA VAL A 269 -12.35 7.32 -9.68
C VAL A 269 -11.77 7.17 -11.08
N ARG A 270 -12.23 6.18 -11.84
CA ARG A 270 -11.85 6.00 -13.26
C ARG A 270 -12.22 7.20 -14.12
N ALA A 271 -13.41 7.78 -13.90
CA ALA A 271 -13.82 8.98 -14.61
C ALA A 271 -12.91 10.18 -14.30
N LEU A 272 -12.50 10.36 -13.04
CA LEU A 272 -11.56 11.42 -12.65
C LEU A 272 -10.18 11.22 -13.27
N ASN A 273 -9.65 9.99 -13.24
CA ASN A 273 -8.36 9.66 -13.86
C ASN A 273 -8.38 9.92 -15.37
N LEU A 274 -9.45 9.52 -16.06
CA LEU A 274 -9.61 9.80 -17.49
C LEU A 274 -9.69 11.30 -17.77
N ARG A 275 -10.46 12.07 -16.98
CA ARG A 275 -10.53 13.53 -17.11
C ARG A 275 -9.14 14.16 -16.99
N LEU A 276 -8.35 13.74 -15.99
CA LEU A 276 -6.98 14.24 -15.82
C LEU A 276 -6.09 13.88 -17.02
N ARG A 277 -6.13 12.64 -17.49
CA ARG A 277 -5.36 12.19 -18.66
C ARG A 277 -5.70 13.01 -19.91
N GLU A 278 -6.98 13.29 -20.14
CA GLU A 278 -7.41 14.14 -21.27
C GLU A 278 -6.89 15.58 -21.12
N GLY A 279 -7.01 16.18 -19.93
CA GLY A 279 -6.49 17.54 -19.68
C GLY A 279 -4.97 17.65 -19.88
N LEU A 280 -4.22 16.61 -19.47
CA LEU A 280 -2.77 16.59 -19.63
C LEU A 280 -2.31 16.52 -21.09
N LYS A 281 -3.14 16.11 -22.05
CA LYS A 281 -2.81 16.12 -23.50
C LYS A 281 -2.55 17.53 -24.05
N ALA A 282 -3.03 18.57 -23.37
CA ALA A 282 -2.74 19.96 -23.74
C ALA A 282 -1.25 20.35 -23.56
N PHE A 283 -0.48 19.53 -22.84
CA PHE A 283 0.92 19.80 -22.51
C PHE A 283 1.83 18.77 -23.22
N PRO A 284 2.45 19.14 -24.36
CA PRO A 284 3.24 18.21 -25.18
C PRO A 284 4.49 17.67 -24.47
N GLU A 285 4.99 18.35 -23.44
CA GLU A 285 6.13 17.94 -22.64
C GLU A 285 5.79 16.80 -21.65
N VAL A 286 4.50 16.61 -21.35
CA VAL A 286 4.04 15.62 -20.37
C VAL A 286 4.14 14.20 -20.93
N VAL A 287 4.79 13.33 -20.17
CA VAL A 287 4.89 11.90 -20.44
C VAL A 287 4.26 11.12 -19.29
N ILE A 288 3.25 10.32 -19.57
CA ILE A 288 2.60 9.46 -18.57
C ILE A 288 3.53 8.30 -18.22
N ASN A 289 3.78 8.10 -16.90
CA ASN A 289 4.57 7.01 -16.37
C ASN A 289 3.71 5.81 -15.93
N SER A 290 2.45 6.07 -15.55
CA SER A 290 1.50 5.01 -15.18
C SER A 290 1.12 4.16 -16.37
N PRO A 291 1.26 2.81 -16.30
CA PRO A 291 0.87 1.92 -17.38
C PRO A 291 -0.65 1.90 -17.60
N ASP A 292 -1.09 1.33 -18.75
CA ASP A 292 -2.51 1.24 -19.08
C ASP A 292 -3.30 0.33 -18.13
N ASN A 293 -2.63 -0.65 -17.53
CA ASN A 293 -3.23 -1.54 -16.53
C ASN A 293 -3.15 -1.00 -15.09
N ALA A 294 -2.72 0.25 -14.90
CA ALA A 294 -2.69 0.89 -13.58
C ALA A 294 -4.09 0.99 -12.97
N VAL A 295 -4.15 0.93 -11.65
CA VAL A 295 -5.38 1.24 -10.92
C VAL A 295 -5.76 2.72 -11.13
N PRO A 296 -7.05 3.05 -11.26
CA PRO A 296 -7.47 4.42 -11.55
C PRO A 296 -7.18 5.40 -10.41
N GLU A 297 -6.92 4.91 -9.21
CA GLU A 297 -6.60 5.73 -8.04
C GLU A 297 -5.24 6.44 -8.14
N VAL A 298 -4.36 6.04 -9.06
CA VAL A 298 -3.00 6.59 -9.17
C VAL A 298 -2.70 6.97 -10.60
N LEU A 299 -2.28 8.20 -10.82
CA LEU A 299 -1.69 8.67 -12.08
C LEU A 299 -0.34 9.33 -11.80
N ASN A 300 0.70 8.82 -12.42
CA ASN A 300 2.05 9.37 -12.40
C ASN A 300 2.44 9.85 -13.80
N PHE A 301 3.01 11.02 -13.89
CA PHE A 301 3.53 11.58 -15.12
C PHE A 301 4.72 12.48 -14.83
N SER A 302 5.59 12.67 -15.83
CA SER A 302 6.71 13.62 -15.81
C SER A 302 6.41 14.77 -16.75
N GLU A 303 6.60 16.01 -16.32
CA GLU A 303 6.33 17.17 -17.16
C GLU A 303 7.59 17.70 -17.89
N ASN A 304 8.77 17.13 -17.54
CA ASN A 304 10.06 17.29 -18.22
C ASN A 304 10.61 18.74 -18.38
N CYS A 305 10.08 19.69 -17.61
CA CYS A 305 10.44 21.11 -17.72
C CYS A 305 10.78 21.80 -16.41
N ILE A 306 10.07 21.47 -15.32
CA ILE A 306 10.14 22.13 -14.02
C ILE A 306 10.45 21.08 -12.97
N LYS A 307 11.26 21.40 -11.97
CA LYS A 307 11.47 20.48 -10.84
C LYS A 307 10.17 20.20 -10.12
N SER A 308 9.90 18.92 -9.84
CA SER A 308 8.67 18.51 -9.14
C SER A 308 8.45 19.28 -7.85
N GLU A 309 9.49 19.52 -7.04
CA GLU A 309 9.39 20.31 -5.80
C GLU A 309 8.88 21.75 -6.04
N THR A 310 9.35 22.39 -7.13
CA THR A 310 8.91 23.75 -7.51
C THR A 310 7.45 23.76 -7.93
N MET A 311 7.04 22.79 -8.77
CA MET A 311 5.65 22.66 -9.19
C MET A 311 4.73 22.32 -8.01
N LEU A 312 5.14 21.41 -7.12
CA LEU A 312 4.39 21.07 -5.91
C LEU A 312 4.18 22.27 -4.99
N ALA A 313 5.22 23.10 -4.80
CA ALA A 313 5.11 24.31 -3.99
C ALA A 313 4.13 25.32 -4.60
N HIS A 314 4.14 25.46 -5.93
CA HIS A 314 3.20 26.31 -6.66
C HIS A 314 1.76 25.81 -6.55
N LEU A 315 1.51 24.51 -6.77
CA LEU A 315 0.20 23.89 -6.63
C LEU A 315 -0.35 24.06 -5.20
N ALA A 316 0.51 23.88 -4.18
CA ALA A 316 0.12 24.05 -2.78
C ALA A 316 -0.31 25.49 -2.43
N GLN A 317 0.29 26.51 -3.07
CA GLN A 317 -0.15 27.90 -2.92
C GLN A 317 -1.59 28.14 -3.44
N GLN A 318 -2.02 27.30 -4.41
CA GLN A 318 -3.38 27.31 -4.95
C GLN A 318 -4.28 26.24 -4.30
N GLN A 319 -3.94 25.79 -3.08
CA GLN A 319 -4.68 24.79 -2.30
C GLN A 319 -4.83 23.42 -2.99
N VAL A 320 -3.96 23.09 -3.97
CA VAL A 320 -3.93 21.79 -4.67
C VAL A 320 -2.79 20.95 -4.12
N TYR A 321 -3.09 19.81 -3.51
CA TYR A 321 -2.12 18.95 -2.82
C TYR A 321 -1.95 17.63 -3.56
N VAL A 322 -0.79 17.44 -4.13
CA VAL A 322 -0.33 16.24 -4.84
C VAL A 322 1.06 15.84 -4.31
N SER A 323 1.65 14.79 -4.83
CA SER A 323 2.96 14.31 -4.39
C SER A 323 3.93 14.23 -5.58
N SER A 324 5.22 14.38 -5.31
CA SER A 324 6.23 13.87 -6.22
C SER A 324 6.37 12.35 -6.04
N ALA A 325 6.90 11.66 -7.03
CA ALA A 325 7.17 10.23 -6.94
C ALA A 325 8.05 9.87 -5.71
N SER A 326 8.83 10.82 -5.20
CA SER A 326 9.75 10.66 -4.06
C SER A 326 9.18 11.07 -2.70
N ALA A 327 7.86 11.13 -2.51
CA ALA A 327 7.20 11.66 -1.29
C ALA A 327 7.66 11.00 0.04
N CYS A 328 8.14 9.77 0.01
CA CYS A 328 8.70 9.09 1.20
C CYS A 328 10.18 9.40 1.46
N GLY A 329 10.88 10.12 0.58
CA GLY A 329 12.34 10.24 0.57
C GLY A 329 12.89 11.65 0.75
N ARG A 330 12.12 12.67 1.12
CA ARG A 330 12.61 14.06 1.34
C ARG A 330 13.74 14.44 0.36
N GLY A 331 13.44 14.54 -0.95
CA GLY A 331 14.42 14.90 -1.99
C GLY A 331 15.25 13.73 -2.55
N GLN A 332 14.95 12.48 -2.19
CA GLN A 332 15.55 11.33 -2.86
C GLN A 332 14.81 11.02 -4.17
N PRO A 333 15.53 10.66 -5.25
CA PRO A 333 14.92 10.26 -6.51
C PRO A 333 13.95 9.08 -6.34
N SER A 334 12.91 9.02 -7.17
CA SER A 334 11.98 7.88 -7.18
C SER A 334 12.72 6.58 -7.52
N HIS A 335 12.73 5.66 -6.56
CA HIS A 335 13.23 4.31 -6.78
C HIS A 335 12.41 3.55 -7.83
N THR A 336 11.08 3.73 -7.82
CA THR A 336 10.17 3.11 -8.79
C THR A 336 10.49 3.54 -10.22
N LEU A 337 10.59 4.85 -10.47
CA LEU A 337 10.89 5.37 -11.81
C LEU A 337 12.32 5.00 -12.25
N ALA A 338 13.27 4.98 -11.32
CA ALA A 338 14.62 4.50 -11.59
C ALA A 338 14.64 3.01 -11.95
N ALA A 339 13.87 2.16 -11.23
CA ALA A 339 13.72 0.74 -11.55
C ALA A 339 13.06 0.49 -12.91
N MET A 340 12.19 1.41 -13.37
CA MET A 340 11.60 1.43 -14.72
C MET A 340 12.58 1.92 -15.80
N GLY A 341 13.78 2.38 -15.43
CA GLY A 341 14.75 2.91 -16.38
C GLY A 341 14.40 4.29 -16.93
N ARG A 342 13.60 5.10 -16.21
CA ARG A 342 13.32 6.49 -16.57
C ARG A 342 14.59 7.33 -16.44
N ASP A 343 14.74 8.30 -17.33
CA ASP A 343 15.89 9.21 -17.28
C ASP A 343 15.82 10.15 -16.04
N PRO A 344 16.94 10.73 -15.61
CA PRO A 344 16.98 11.59 -14.44
C PRO A 344 16.05 12.80 -14.50
N LEU A 345 15.84 13.39 -15.69
CA LEU A 345 14.93 14.53 -15.86
C LEU A 345 13.49 14.11 -15.64
N ALA A 346 13.07 12.98 -16.22
CA ALA A 346 11.73 12.44 -16.01
C ALA A 346 11.49 12.10 -14.53
N ILE A 347 12.50 11.61 -13.81
CA ILE A 347 12.41 11.32 -12.36
C ILE A 347 12.28 12.62 -11.55
N ASP A 348 13.09 13.65 -11.84
CA ASP A 348 13.12 14.92 -11.10
C ASP A 348 11.87 15.79 -11.32
N THR A 349 11.16 15.55 -12.43
CA THR A 349 9.95 16.29 -12.82
C THR A 349 8.67 15.51 -12.66
N ALA A 350 8.72 14.33 -12.00
CA ALA A 350 7.57 13.46 -11.87
C ALA A 350 6.58 13.98 -10.82
N ILE A 351 5.30 13.91 -11.16
CA ILE A 351 4.17 14.24 -10.29
C ILE A 351 3.26 13.03 -10.20
N ARG A 352 2.82 12.71 -8.97
CA ARG A 352 1.79 11.72 -8.72
C ARG A 352 0.51 12.39 -8.23
N VAL A 353 -0.56 12.23 -8.96
CA VAL A 353 -1.91 12.56 -8.55
C VAL A 353 -2.61 11.27 -8.09
N SER A 354 -3.24 11.29 -6.94
CA SER A 354 -3.93 10.10 -6.45
C SER A 354 -5.30 10.40 -5.85
N PHE A 355 -6.29 9.68 -6.34
CA PHE A 355 -7.70 9.88 -6.10
C PHE A 355 -8.26 8.95 -5.03
N CYS A 356 -9.38 9.38 -4.44
CA CYS A 356 -10.36 8.54 -3.78
C CYS A 356 -11.77 8.90 -4.29
N ALA A 357 -12.78 8.18 -3.83
CA ALA A 357 -14.16 8.40 -4.28
C ALA A 357 -14.79 9.70 -3.76
N ASP A 358 -14.16 10.36 -2.80
CA ASP A 358 -14.63 11.65 -2.27
C ASP A 358 -14.10 12.83 -3.10
N ASN A 359 -13.19 12.59 -4.07
CA ASN A 359 -12.76 13.60 -5.03
C ASN A 359 -13.84 13.85 -6.09
N THR A 360 -13.81 15.05 -6.64
CA THR A 360 -14.78 15.56 -7.61
C THR A 360 -14.13 16.00 -8.93
N PRO A 361 -14.88 16.19 -10.01
CA PRO A 361 -14.35 16.80 -11.24
C PRO A 361 -13.69 18.16 -11.02
N GLU A 362 -14.22 18.95 -10.06
CA GLU A 362 -13.70 20.26 -9.69
C GLU A 362 -12.28 20.19 -9.11
N ASP A 363 -11.95 19.10 -8.38
CA ASP A 363 -10.57 18.87 -7.90
C ASP A 363 -9.60 18.67 -9.07
N VAL A 364 -10.03 17.97 -10.12
CA VAL A 364 -9.23 17.77 -11.34
C VAL A 364 -9.06 19.07 -12.10
N ASP A 365 -10.13 19.87 -12.22
CA ASP A 365 -10.09 21.15 -12.91
C ASP A 365 -9.20 22.16 -12.18
N ALA A 366 -9.29 22.21 -10.84
CA ALA A 366 -8.41 23.03 -10.01
C ALA A 366 -6.93 22.64 -10.21
N PHE A 367 -6.64 21.32 -10.23
CA PHE A 367 -5.30 20.83 -10.53
C PHE A 367 -4.83 21.29 -11.92
N LEU A 368 -5.64 21.08 -12.98
CA LEU A 368 -5.26 21.41 -14.34
C LEU A 368 -5.01 22.92 -14.52
N ASN A 369 -5.85 23.76 -13.93
CA ASN A 369 -5.69 25.21 -13.97
C ASN A 369 -4.40 25.67 -13.26
N ALA A 370 -4.15 25.15 -12.07
CA ALA A 370 -2.95 25.48 -11.30
C ALA A 370 -1.68 24.93 -11.97
N PHE A 371 -1.76 23.75 -12.59
CA PHE A 371 -0.67 23.14 -13.34
C PHE A 371 -0.36 23.96 -14.61
N GLU A 372 -1.37 24.39 -15.35
CA GLU A 372 -1.21 25.27 -16.53
C GLU A 372 -0.54 26.60 -16.16
N ASP A 373 -0.97 27.21 -15.05
CA ASP A 373 -0.35 28.44 -14.55
C ASP A 373 1.12 28.22 -14.18
N GLY A 374 1.44 27.12 -13.50
CA GLY A 374 2.81 26.73 -13.20
C GLY A 374 3.66 26.53 -14.46
N MET A 375 3.14 25.82 -15.48
CA MET A 375 3.83 25.58 -16.75
C MET A 375 4.13 26.88 -17.52
N LYS A 376 3.32 27.94 -17.33
CA LYS A 376 3.51 29.26 -17.96
C LYS A 376 4.50 30.17 -17.23
N HIS A 377 4.53 30.10 -15.90
CA HIS A 377 5.20 31.14 -15.09
C HIS A 377 6.40 30.63 -14.28
N LEU A 378 6.54 29.33 -14.03
CA LEU A 378 7.66 28.82 -13.26
C LEU A 378 8.95 28.70 -14.10
N GLN A 379 10.07 28.81 -13.41
CA GLN A 379 11.39 28.67 -14.04
C GLN A 379 11.61 27.26 -14.56
N ARG A 380 11.86 27.11 -15.84
CA ARG A 380 12.19 25.85 -16.48
C ARG A 380 13.63 25.43 -16.18
N ILE A 381 13.85 24.13 -16.10
CA ILE A 381 15.20 23.52 -16.00
C ILE A 381 15.97 23.93 -17.25
N LYS A 382 17.17 24.47 -17.05
CA LYS A 382 18.07 24.76 -18.19
C LYS A 382 18.55 23.42 -18.77
N LYS A 383 18.31 23.24 -20.05
CA LYS A 383 18.84 22.08 -20.82
C LYS A 383 20.35 22.16 -20.96
#